data_9dacfdad5e7f55ae25adcb2668cc435e
#
_entry.id   9dacfdad5e7f55ae25adcb2668cc435e
#
_cell.length_a   1.000
_cell.length_b   1.000
_cell.length_c   1.000
_cell.angle_alpha   90.00
_cell.angle_beta   90.00
_cell.angle_gamma   90.00
#
_symmetry.space_group_name_H-M   'P 1'
#
loop_
_entity.id
_entity.type
_entity.pdbx_description
1 polymer ?
#
loop_
_entity_poly.entity_id
_entity_poly.type
_entity_poly.pdbx_seq_one_letter_code
_entity_poly.pdbx_strand_id
1 'polypeptide(L)'
;MNRKQLSERIGNIDDRLVQQAANMPGYAHLCRKKLLKRLAGMAAVLVLMACSGAVGALAFSRETVTEIPAQQEQVEMREIGVTLLLPDSWKGRYEVIEDTFAPYGSTMWEFCVRSVYDARTPVDGLDGVFYHGTLFTVLQCADYSMSAEEFAQGSLAGIGQYLFATQDATYAVLYAGDVQFDPSNAEQQQDWYSMAQTMKDVRFVISDALA
;
A
#
# COMPACT_ATOMS: atom_id res chain seq x y z
N MET A 1 -10.79 31.47 49.97
CA MET A 1 -9.43 31.11 50.44
C MET A 1 -8.66 32.41 50.65
N ASN A 2 -8.22 32.69 51.91
CA ASN A 2 -7.70 33.99 52.32
C ASN A 2 -6.20 34.11 51.96
N ARG A 3 -5.72 35.26 51.46
CA ARG A 3 -4.32 35.50 51.04
C ARG A 3 -3.27 35.07 52.08
N LYS A 4 -3.58 35.18 53.40
CA LYS A 4 -2.72 34.72 54.49
C LYS A 4 -2.50 33.20 54.49
N GLN A 5 -3.53 32.41 54.22
CA GLN A 5 -3.42 30.94 54.16
C GLN A 5 -2.62 30.45 52.93
N LEU A 6 -2.59 31.22 51.83
CA LEU A 6 -1.78 30.92 50.69
C LEU A 6 -0.29 31.20 50.95
N SER A 7 0.03 32.31 51.64
CA SER A 7 1.39 32.70 51.97
C SER A 7 2.05 31.75 52.97
N GLU A 8 1.31 31.23 53.97
CA GLU A 8 1.82 30.23 54.88
C GLU A 8 2.07 28.84 54.28
N ARG A 9 1.30 28.48 53.24
CA ARG A 9 1.53 27.25 52.49
C ARG A 9 2.71 27.35 51.52
N ILE A 10 3.01 28.51 51.02
CA ILE A 10 4.15 28.73 50.13
C ILE A 10 5.47 28.83 50.92
N GLY A 11 5.42 29.36 52.16
CA GLY A 11 6.59 29.49 53.04
C GLY A 11 7.10 28.15 53.66
N ASN A 12 6.36 27.07 53.51
CA ASN A 12 6.71 25.75 54.05
C ASN A 12 7.04 24.73 52.96
N ILE A 13 7.61 25.19 51.84
CA ILE A 13 8.16 24.29 50.82
C ILE A 13 9.44 23.74 51.42
N ASP A 14 9.46 22.41 51.61
CA ASP A 14 10.63 21.70 52.12
C ASP A 14 11.86 21.99 51.22
N ASP A 15 12.93 22.54 51.83
CA ASP A 15 14.19 22.89 51.14
C ASP A 15 14.76 21.71 50.32
N ARG A 16 14.41 20.47 50.69
CA ARG A 16 14.74 19.26 49.91
C ARG A 16 14.07 19.25 48.56
N LEU A 17 12.83 19.73 48.40
CA LEU A 17 12.13 19.83 47.11
C LEU A 17 12.74 20.89 46.21
N VAL A 18 13.19 22.01 46.81
CA VAL A 18 13.89 23.07 46.07
C VAL A 18 15.24 22.59 45.57
N GLN A 19 15.99 21.84 46.42
CA GLN A 19 17.25 21.23 46.00
C GLN A 19 17.06 20.11 44.98
N GLN A 20 16.01 19.31 45.06
CA GLN A 20 15.68 18.32 44.05
C GLN A 20 15.31 18.97 42.71
N ALA A 21 14.58 20.07 42.74
CA ALA A 21 14.24 20.83 41.52
C ALA A 21 15.49 21.47 40.85
N ALA A 22 16.42 21.98 41.67
CA ALA A 22 17.69 22.53 41.18
C ALA A 22 18.62 21.49 40.55
N ASN A 23 18.55 20.23 41.04
CA ASN A 23 19.38 19.12 40.51
C ASN A 23 18.70 18.34 39.36
N MET A 24 17.48 18.68 38.99
CA MET A 24 16.87 18.09 37.82
C MET A 24 17.58 18.53 36.51
N PRO A 25 18.09 17.59 35.72
CA PRO A 25 18.67 17.96 34.42
C PRO A 25 17.62 18.71 33.61
N GLY A 26 17.98 19.91 33.16
CA GLY A 26 17.05 20.83 32.51
C GLY A 26 16.22 20.15 31.41
N TYR A 27 14.93 20.29 31.48
CA TYR A 27 13.93 19.69 30.56
C TYR A 27 14.28 19.89 29.09
N ALA A 28 14.99 20.98 28.75
CA ALA A 28 15.46 21.28 27.43
C ALA A 28 16.47 20.24 26.86
N HIS A 29 17.28 19.62 27.72
CA HIS A 29 18.26 18.61 27.29
C HIS A 29 17.60 17.24 27.01
N LEU A 30 16.56 16.89 27.78
CA LEU A 30 15.78 15.65 27.58
C LEU A 30 14.88 15.75 26.33
N CYS A 31 14.28 16.94 26.10
CA CYS A 31 13.51 17.20 24.89
C CYS A 31 14.35 17.16 23.63
N ARG A 32 15.57 17.72 23.65
CA ARG A 32 16.49 17.69 22.49
C ARG A 32 16.89 16.25 22.12
N LYS A 33 17.20 15.39 23.09
CA LYS A 33 17.53 13.97 22.82
C LYS A 33 16.34 13.19 22.26
N LYS A 34 15.11 13.42 22.76
CA LYS A 34 13.91 12.80 22.21
C LYS A 34 13.57 13.34 20.82
N LEU A 35 13.75 14.64 20.59
CA LEU A 35 13.52 15.26 19.28
C LEU A 35 14.52 14.74 18.23
N LEU A 36 15.81 14.66 18.58
CA LEU A 36 16.85 14.11 17.69
C LEU A 36 16.59 12.64 17.35
N LYS A 37 16.15 11.82 18.30
CA LYS A 37 15.78 10.41 17.99
C LYS A 37 14.54 10.30 17.08
N ARG A 38 13.55 11.19 17.25
CA ARG A 38 12.38 11.25 16.35
C ARG A 38 12.75 11.76 14.95
N LEU A 39 13.61 12.78 14.87
CA LEU A 39 14.12 13.30 13.60
C LEU A 39 14.99 12.28 12.86
N ALA A 40 15.82 11.52 13.57
CA ALA A 40 16.61 10.43 12.98
C ALA A 40 15.72 9.30 12.45
N GLY A 41 14.63 8.96 13.17
CA GLY A 41 13.64 7.99 12.71
C GLY A 41 12.89 8.46 11.47
N MET A 42 12.48 9.72 11.42
CA MET A 42 11.83 10.32 10.25
C MET A 42 12.78 10.41 9.04
N ALA A 43 14.06 10.74 9.26
CA ALA A 43 15.06 10.77 8.19
C ALA A 43 15.27 9.36 7.58
N ALA A 44 15.29 8.31 8.41
CA ALA A 44 15.40 6.93 7.93
C ALA A 44 14.19 6.51 7.08
N VAL A 45 12.99 6.90 7.49
CA VAL A 45 11.75 6.64 6.72
C VAL A 45 11.76 7.41 5.39
N LEU A 46 12.20 8.66 5.38
CA LEU A 46 12.31 9.47 4.16
C LEU A 46 13.36 8.90 3.19
N VAL A 47 14.48 8.39 3.71
CA VAL A 47 15.50 7.72 2.88
C VAL A 47 14.95 6.42 2.29
N LEU A 48 14.24 5.62 3.09
CA LEU A 48 13.59 4.40 2.59
C LEU A 48 12.50 4.71 1.55
N MET A 49 11.70 5.75 1.74
CA MET A 49 10.72 6.21 0.75
C MET A 49 11.39 6.72 -0.52
N ALA A 50 12.47 7.50 -0.41
CA ALA A 50 13.20 7.99 -1.57
C ALA A 50 13.88 6.85 -2.35
N CYS A 51 14.44 5.85 -1.66
CA CYS A 51 15.00 4.66 -2.29
C CYS A 51 13.91 3.81 -2.97
N SER A 52 12.75 3.66 -2.34
CA SER A 52 11.61 2.93 -2.92
C SER A 52 11.05 3.65 -4.15
N GLY A 53 10.91 4.99 -4.09
CA GLY A 53 10.47 5.81 -5.21
C GLY A 53 11.46 5.84 -6.38
N ALA A 54 12.77 5.88 -6.09
CA ALA A 54 13.82 5.87 -7.13
C ALA A 54 13.89 4.51 -7.84
N VAL A 55 13.73 3.41 -7.12
CA VAL A 55 13.68 2.06 -7.72
C VAL A 55 12.39 1.89 -8.54
N GLY A 56 11.24 2.40 -8.05
CA GLY A 56 10.00 2.43 -8.82
C GLY A 56 10.12 3.26 -10.09
N ALA A 57 10.62 4.49 -10.01
CA ALA A 57 10.76 5.38 -11.16
C ALA A 57 11.76 4.87 -12.22
N LEU A 58 12.82 4.16 -11.83
CA LEU A 58 13.77 3.54 -12.76
C LEU A 58 13.23 2.26 -13.39
N ALA A 59 12.32 1.53 -12.71
CA ALA A 59 11.69 0.34 -13.26
C ALA A 59 10.60 0.67 -14.30
N PHE A 60 10.08 1.92 -14.29
CA PHE A 60 8.99 2.35 -15.18
C PHE A 60 9.35 3.51 -16.11
N SER A 61 10.66 3.77 -16.36
CA SER A 61 11.05 4.62 -17.49
C SER A 61 10.63 3.92 -18.78
N ARG A 62 9.74 4.58 -19.56
CA ARG A 62 9.24 4.22 -20.89
C ARG A 62 10.18 3.26 -21.62
N GLU A 63 9.95 1.97 -21.51
CA GLU A 63 10.55 1.03 -22.46
C GLU A 63 9.72 1.09 -23.75
N THR A 64 10.35 1.64 -24.77
CA THR A 64 10.06 1.43 -26.19
C THR A 64 9.66 -0.04 -26.41
N VAL A 65 8.64 -0.25 -27.22
CA VAL A 65 8.11 -1.53 -27.69
C VAL A 65 9.20 -2.61 -27.72
N THR A 66 9.29 -3.37 -26.63
CA THR A 66 10.12 -4.57 -26.60
C THR A 66 9.27 -5.66 -27.23
N GLU A 67 9.78 -6.32 -28.28
CA GLU A 67 9.15 -7.50 -28.86
C GLU A 67 8.78 -8.46 -27.71
N ILE A 68 7.48 -8.67 -27.54
CA ILE A 68 6.95 -9.56 -26.48
C ILE A 68 7.36 -10.99 -26.86
N PRO A 69 8.08 -11.72 -26.00
CA PRO A 69 8.41 -13.10 -26.28
C PRO A 69 7.13 -13.90 -26.56
N ALA A 70 7.07 -14.60 -27.66
CA ALA A 70 5.86 -15.29 -28.14
C ALA A 70 5.32 -16.41 -27.22
N GLN A 71 5.89 -16.59 -26.04
CA GLN A 71 5.54 -17.64 -25.06
C GLN A 71 5.10 -17.09 -23.70
N GLN A 72 5.17 -15.78 -23.46
CA GLN A 72 4.76 -15.22 -22.16
C GLN A 72 3.24 -15.19 -22.05
N GLU A 73 2.71 -15.61 -20.89
CA GLU A 73 1.27 -15.54 -20.59
C GLU A 73 0.79 -14.10 -20.64
N GLN A 74 -0.29 -13.85 -21.41
CA GLN A 74 -0.82 -12.51 -21.63
C GLN A 74 -2.29 -12.46 -21.24
N VAL A 75 -2.69 -11.40 -20.56
CA VAL A 75 -4.09 -11.09 -20.28
C VAL A 75 -4.42 -9.76 -20.94
N GLU A 76 -5.22 -9.81 -22.00
CA GLU A 76 -5.68 -8.61 -22.69
C GLU A 76 -6.95 -8.07 -22.03
N MET A 77 -6.87 -6.89 -21.45
CA MET A 77 -7.99 -6.12 -20.94
C MET A 77 -8.39 -5.09 -21.99
N ARG A 78 -9.05 -5.56 -23.06
CA ARG A 78 -9.33 -4.76 -24.28
C ARG A 78 -10.17 -3.52 -23.97
N GLU A 79 -11.07 -3.62 -23.02
CA GLU A 79 -12.00 -2.54 -22.64
C GLU A 79 -11.26 -1.31 -22.11
N ILE A 80 -10.12 -1.52 -21.50
CA ILE A 80 -9.28 -0.46 -20.92
C ILE A 80 -7.93 -0.32 -21.65
N GLY A 81 -7.73 -1.06 -22.76
CA GLY A 81 -6.51 -0.98 -23.56
C GLY A 81 -5.22 -1.35 -22.84
N VAL A 82 -5.29 -2.23 -21.86
CA VAL A 82 -4.14 -2.71 -21.09
C VAL A 82 -3.90 -4.18 -21.37
N THR A 83 -2.65 -4.54 -21.62
CA THR A 83 -2.22 -5.94 -21.68
C THR A 83 -1.27 -6.21 -20.53
N LEU A 84 -1.58 -7.22 -19.73
CA LEU A 84 -0.69 -7.70 -18.69
C LEU A 84 0.17 -8.82 -19.23
N LEU A 85 1.48 -8.72 -19.01
CA LEU A 85 2.43 -9.79 -19.24
C LEU A 85 2.71 -10.44 -17.89
N LEU A 86 2.28 -11.69 -17.75
CA LEU A 86 2.38 -12.42 -16.48
C LEU A 86 3.61 -13.34 -16.50
N PRO A 87 4.23 -13.61 -15.34
CA PRO A 87 5.28 -14.62 -15.23
C PRO A 87 4.79 -15.99 -15.71
N ASP A 88 5.63 -16.77 -16.41
CA ASP A 88 5.29 -18.11 -16.88
C ASP A 88 4.88 -19.05 -15.73
N SER A 89 5.42 -18.82 -14.53
CA SER A 89 5.06 -19.56 -13.32
C SER A 89 3.60 -19.38 -12.88
N TRP A 90 2.90 -18.39 -13.44
CA TRP A 90 1.48 -18.12 -13.12
C TRP A 90 0.52 -18.88 -14.03
N LYS A 91 1.01 -19.43 -15.12
CA LYS A 91 0.16 -20.12 -16.11
C LYS A 91 -0.72 -21.18 -15.46
N GLY A 92 -2.04 -21.01 -15.61
CA GLY A 92 -3.04 -21.92 -15.04
C GLY A 92 -3.23 -21.82 -13.52
N ARG A 93 -2.54 -20.90 -12.82
CA ARG A 93 -2.58 -20.75 -11.35
C ARG A 93 -3.32 -19.52 -10.87
N TYR A 94 -3.77 -18.65 -11.76
CA TYR A 94 -4.53 -17.45 -11.43
C TYR A 94 -5.96 -17.52 -11.96
N GLU A 95 -6.82 -16.68 -11.39
CA GLU A 95 -8.16 -16.36 -11.86
C GLU A 95 -8.28 -14.85 -11.93
N VAL A 96 -9.01 -14.33 -12.92
CA VAL A 96 -9.34 -12.90 -13.04
C VAL A 96 -10.82 -12.73 -12.80
N ILE A 97 -11.17 -11.92 -11.82
CA ILE A 97 -12.55 -11.66 -11.43
C ILE A 97 -12.84 -10.20 -11.76
N GLU A 98 -13.84 -9.98 -12.60
CA GLU A 98 -14.37 -8.64 -12.85
C GLU A 98 -15.52 -8.37 -11.90
N ASP A 99 -15.46 -7.24 -11.20
CA ASP A 99 -16.51 -6.77 -10.31
C ASP A 99 -16.70 -5.25 -10.46
N THR A 100 -17.86 -4.79 -10.08
CA THR A 100 -18.19 -3.36 -10.09
C THR A 100 -18.32 -2.88 -8.65
N PHE A 101 -17.42 -2.00 -8.23
CA PHE A 101 -17.46 -1.42 -6.90
C PHE A 101 -18.50 -0.29 -6.83
N ALA A 102 -19.71 -0.64 -6.43
CA ALA A 102 -20.70 0.35 -6.02
C ALA A 102 -20.28 0.94 -4.65
N PRO A 103 -20.36 2.26 -4.38
CA PRO A 103 -21.20 3.26 -5.02
C PRO A 103 -20.50 4.12 -6.09
N TYR A 104 -19.24 3.87 -6.42
CA TYR A 104 -18.44 4.78 -7.25
C TYR A 104 -18.46 4.44 -8.75
N GLY A 105 -19.22 3.41 -9.17
CA GLY A 105 -19.24 2.97 -10.57
C GLY A 105 -17.88 2.48 -11.10
N SER A 106 -16.94 2.22 -10.18
CA SER A 106 -15.60 1.77 -10.53
C SER A 106 -15.61 0.30 -10.89
N THR A 107 -14.94 -0.06 -11.98
CA THR A 107 -14.73 -1.46 -12.36
C THR A 107 -13.40 -1.94 -11.78
N MET A 108 -13.39 -3.16 -11.29
CA MET A 108 -12.20 -3.81 -10.72
C MET A 108 -11.98 -5.15 -11.42
N TRP A 109 -10.71 -5.45 -11.69
CA TRP A 109 -10.27 -6.76 -12.14
C TRP A 109 -9.28 -7.30 -11.12
N GLU A 110 -9.76 -8.23 -10.29
CA GLU A 110 -8.94 -8.87 -9.27
C GLU A 110 -8.17 -10.06 -9.85
N PHE A 111 -6.87 -10.08 -9.67
CA PHE A 111 -6.00 -11.20 -10.00
C PHE A 111 -5.77 -12.03 -8.76
N CYS A 112 -6.39 -13.20 -8.72
CA CYS A 112 -6.43 -14.08 -7.56
C CYS A 112 -5.62 -15.36 -7.79
N VAL A 113 -5.06 -15.91 -6.71
CA VAL A 113 -4.50 -17.26 -6.72
C VAL A 113 -5.65 -18.26 -6.82
N ARG A 114 -5.69 -19.04 -7.91
CA ARG A 114 -6.81 -19.93 -8.24
C ARG A 114 -7.11 -20.94 -7.14
N SER A 115 -6.08 -21.57 -6.57
CA SER A 115 -6.26 -22.57 -5.51
C SER A 115 -6.93 -22.02 -4.26
N VAL A 116 -6.69 -20.74 -3.94
CA VAL A 116 -7.34 -20.05 -2.81
C VAL A 116 -8.77 -19.68 -3.18
N TYR A 117 -8.96 -19.07 -4.36
CA TYR A 117 -10.27 -18.62 -4.84
C TYR A 117 -11.27 -19.78 -4.97
N ASP A 118 -10.85 -20.90 -5.59
CA ASP A 118 -11.70 -22.08 -5.81
C ASP A 118 -12.08 -22.78 -4.50
N ALA A 119 -11.24 -22.70 -3.48
CA ALA A 119 -11.48 -23.32 -2.18
C ALA A 119 -12.65 -22.69 -1.43
N ARG A 120 -12.99 -21.40 -1.70
CA ARG A 120 -14.08 -20.68 -1.04
C ARG A 120 -14.02 -20.78 0.49
N THR A 121 -12.80 -20.75 1.05
CA THR A 121 -12.60 -20.87 2.50
C THR A 121 -13.17 -19.63 3.20
N PRO A 122 -14.14 -19.78 4.15
CA PRO A 122 -14.71 -18.65 4.86
C PRO A 122 -13.67 -17.92 5.70
N VAL A 123 -13.83 -16.60 5.84
CA VAL A 123 -13.04 -15.80 6.78
C VAL A 123 -13.67 -15.91 8.16
N ASP A 124 -12.87 -16.30 9.14
CA ASP A 124 -13.35 -16.49 10.53
C ASP A 124 -13.99 -15.20 11.07
N GLY A 125 -15.21 -15.35 11.59
CA GLY A 125 -15.96 -14.26 12.20
C GLY A 125 -16.65 -13.31 11.23
N LEU A 126 -16.60 -13.58 9.90
CA LEU A 126 -17.25 -12.78 8.87
C LEU A 126 -18.21 -13.64 8.02
N ASP A 127 -19.52 -13.52 8.28
CA ASP A 127 -20.53 -14.28 7.54
C ASP A 127 -20.55 -13.91 6.06
N GLY A 128 -20.46 -14.92 5.20
CA GLY A 128 -20.55 -14.75 3.75
C GLY A 128 -19.27 -14.17 3.10
N VAL A 129 -18.20 -13.94 3.85
CA VAL A 129 -16.91 -13.49 3.34
C VAL A 129 -15.97 -14.69 3.19
N PHE A 130 -15.28 -14.75 2.05
CA PHE A 130 -14.32 -15.81 1.72
C PHE A 130 -12.95 -15.22 1.43
N TYR A 131 -11.89 -16.00 1.61
CA TYR A 131 -10.57 -15.63 1.11
C TYR A 131 -10.56 -15.73 -0.42
N HIS A 132 -10.19 -14.65 -1.09
CA HIS A 132 -10.13 -14.59 -2.56
C HIS A 132 -8.75 -14.95 -3.11
N GLY A 133 -7.72 -14.87 -2.31
CA GLY A 133 -6.35 -15.06 -2.79
C GLY A 133 -5.85 -13.92 -3.67
N THR A 134 -6.40 -12.71 -3.49
CA THR A 134 -6.06 -11.54 -4.30
C THR A 134 -4.58 -11.22 -4.21
N LEU A 135 -3.93 -11.05 -5.34
CA LEU A 135 -2.54 -10.59 -5.46
C LEU A 135 -2.51 -9.09 -5.70
N PHE A 136 -3.28 -8.65 -6.67
CA PHE A 136 -3.49 -7.25 -7.00
C PHE A 136 -4.81 -7.07 -7.74
N THR A 137 -5.25 -5.82 -7.78
CA THR A 137 -6.47 -5.40 -8.49
C THR A 137 -6.12 -4.31 -9.47
N VAL A 138 -6.53 -4.43 -10.72
CA VAL A 138 -6.56 -3.30 -11.65
C VAL A 138 -7.87 -2.57 -11.41
N LEU A 139 -7.80 -1.29 -11.07
CA LEU A 139 -8.93 -0.45 -10.72
C LEU A 139 -9.15 0.62 -11.80
N GLN A 140 -10.38 0.76 -12.26
CA GLN A 140 -10.86 1.91 -13.00
C GLN A 140 -11.67 2.81 -12.06
N CYS A 141 -11.20 4.00 -11.74
CA CYS A 141 -11.97 5.03 -11.05
C CYS A 141 -12.75 5.83 -12.10
N ALA A 142 -14.01 5.47 -12.34
CA ALA A 142 -14.86 6.16 -13.28
C ALA A 142 -15.21 7.58 -12.79
N ASP A 143 -15.47 8.50 -13.74
CA ASP A 143 -15.82 9.90 -13.47
C ASP A 143 -14.77 10.67 -12.65
N TYR A 144 -13.54 10.15 -12.59
CA TYR A 144 -12.46 10.78 -11.84
C TYR A 144 -11.12 10.65 -12.58
N SER A 145 -10.68 11.75 -13.18
CA SER A 145 -9.39 11.83 -13.87
C SER A 145 -8.37 12.57 -13.01
N MET A 146 -7.25 11.96 -12.70
CA MET A 146 -6.14 12.57 -11.96
C MET A 146 -4.81 12.35 -12.65
N SER A 147 -3.89 13.27 -12.47
CA SER A 147 -2.50 13.13 -12.90
C SER A 147 -1.73 12.16 -11.99
N ALA A 148 -0.55 11.72 -12.45
CA ALA A 148 0.34 10.89 -11.66
C ALA A 148 0.81 11.61 -10.36
N GLU A 149 0.98 12.96 -10.41
CA GLU A 149 1.34 13.75 -9.25
C GLU A 149 0.21 13.80 -8.21
N GLU A 150 -1.03 13.97 -8.64
CA GLU A 150 -2.19 13.96 -7.75
C GLU A 150 -2.38 12.58 -7.14
N PHE A 151 -2.23 11.50 -7.91
CA PHE A 151 -2.27 10.13 -7.40
C PHE A 151 -1.21 9.90 -6.32
N ALA A 152 0.03 10.36 -6.55
CA ALA A 152 1.14 10.22 -5.61
C ALA A 152 0.93 10.97 -4.28
N GLN A 153 0.04 11.96 -4.25
CA GLN A 153 -0.35 12.70 -3.05
C GLN A 153 -1.63 12.16 -2.40
N GLY A 154 -2.34 11.28 -3.10
CA GLY A 154 -3.59 10.69 -2.67
C GLY A 154 -3.45 9.53 -1.68
N SER A 155 -4.58 9.07 -1.14
CA SER A 155 -4.63 7.97 -0.17
C SER A 155 -4.22 6.62 -0.77
N LEU A 156 -4.31 6.45 -2.08
CA LEU A 156 -3.97 5.21 -2.78
C LEU A 156 -2.46 5.06 -3.05
N ALA A 157 -1.67 6.14 -2.95
CA ALA A 157 -0.23 6.12 -3.25
C ALA A 157 0.58 5.13 -2.38
N GLY A 158 0.08 4.81 -1.16
CA GLY A 158 0.74 3.89 -0.24
C GLY A 158 0.52 2.41 -0.54
N ILE A 159 -0.54 2.08 -1.31
CA ILE A 159 -0.98 0.70 -1.59
C ILE A 159 -1.15 0.42 -3.07
N GLY A 160 -0.94 1.42 -3.92
CA GLY A 160 -1.20 1.31 -5.34
C GLY A 160 -0.15 1.98 -6.22
N GLN A 161 -0.29 1.71 -7.51
CA GLN A 161 0.54 2.25 -8.57
C GLN A 161 -0.37 2.88 -9.62
N TYR A 162 -0.10 4.14 -9.99
CA TYR A 162 -0.74 4.81 -11.11
C TYR A 162 -0.35 4.13 -12.42
N LEU A 163 -1.32 3.87 -13.29
CA LEU A 163 -1.07 3.41 -14.65
C LEU A 163 -1.20 4.55 -15.66
N PHE A 164 -2.39 5.10 -15.81
CA PHE A 164 -2.71 6.22 -16.69
C PHE A 164 -4.06 6.82 -16.33
N ALA A 165 -4.41 7.93 -16.96
CA ALA A 165 -5.75 8.48 -16.92
C ALA A 165 -6.24 8.83 -18.33
N THR A 166 -7.56 8.77 -18.51
CA THR A 166 -8.29 9.31 -19.65
C THR A 166 -9.03 10.58 -19.20
N GLN A 167 -9.85 11.16 -20.10
CA GLN A 167 -10.68 12.30 -19.72
C GLN A 167 -11.69 11.94 -18.60
N ASP A 168 -12.16 10.69 -18.58
CA ASP A 168 -13.30 10.26 -17.78
C ASP A 168 -12.93 9.27 -16.67
N ALA A 169 -11.68 8.80 -16.61
CA ALA A 169 -11.28 7.79 -15.62
C ALA A 169 -9.79 7.81 -15.29
N THR A 170 -9.45 7.35 -14.10
CA THR A 170 -8.08 7.01 -13.68
C THR A 170 -7.94 5.51 -13.52
N TYR A 171 -6.84 4.98 -14.00
CA TYR A 171 -6.50 3.56 -13.89
C TYR A 171 -5.29 3.36 -12.99
N ALA A 172 -5.41 2.44 -12.06
CA ALA A 172 -4.37 2.14 -11.09
C ALA A 172 -4.30 0.63 -10.78
N VAL A 173 -3.18 0.20 -10.26
CA VAL A 173 -3.04 -1.14 -9.66
C VAL A 173 -3.01 -0.98 -8.16
N LEU A 174 -3.83 -1.74 -7.45
CA LEU A 174 -3.80 -1.84 -6.00
C LEU A 174 -3.25 -3.20 -5.60
N TYR A 175 -2.28 -3.21 -4.71
CA TYR A 175 -1.69 -4.44 -4.19
C TYR A 175 -2.38 -4.87 -2.90
N ALA A 176 -2.58 -6.18 -2.72
CA ALA A 176 -3.15 -6.70 -1.50
C ALA A 176 -2.26 -6.34 -0.30
N GLY A 177 -2.87 -5.72 0.72
CA GLY A 177 -2.18 -5.23 1.92
C GLY A 177 -2.38 -6.09 3.16
N ASP A 178 -3.23 -7.11 3.07
CA ASP A 178 -3.62 -8.00 4.17
C ASP A 178 -3.51 -9.48 3.76
N VAL A 179 -3.88 -10.37 4.69
CA VAL A 179 -3.84 -11.82 4.45
C VAL A 179 -4.99 -12.23 3.54
N GLN A 180 -4.67 -12.78 2.38
CA GLN A 180 -5.61 -13.14 1.33
C GLN A 180 -5.93 -14.65 1.25
N PHE A 181 -5.48 -15.44 2.23
CA PHE A 181 -5.63 -16.89 2.30
C PHE A 181 -5.92 -17.33 3.73
N ASP A 182 -6.42 -18.54 3.92
CA ASP A 182 -6.59 -19.13 5.25
C ASP A 182 -5.22 -19.35 5.93
N PRO A 183 -4.92 -18.63 7.05
CA PRO A 183 -3.65 -18.77 7.75
C PRO A 183 -3.38 -20.18 8.30
N SER A 184 -4.43 -20.97 8.48
CA SER A 184 -4.30 -22.37 8.94
C SER A 184 -3.98 -23.36 7.81
N ASN A 185 -4.12 -22.92 6.54
CA ASN A 185 -3.87 -23.74 5.36
C ASN A 185 -2.48 -23.46 4.77
N ALA A 186 -1.50 -24.30 5.11
CA ALA A 186 -0.12 -24.14 4.66
C ALA A 186 0.06 -24.22 3.13
N GLU A 187 -0.79 -24.98 2.42
CA GLU A 187 -0.75 -25.11 0.97
C GLU A 187 -1.19 -23.79 0.29
N GLN A 188 -2.32 -23.22 0.71
CA GLN A 188 -2.78 -21.92 0.22
C GLN A 188 -1.76 -20.82 0.49
N GLN A 189 -1.17 -20.82 1.69
CA GLN A 189 -0.13 -19.89 2.08
C GLN A 189 1.08 -19.99 1.14
N GLN A 190 1.60 -21.20 0.91
CA GLN A 190 2.74 -21.43 0.04
C GLN A 190 2.44 -21.00 -1.39
N ASP A 191 1.25 -21.33 -1.90
CA ASP A 191 0.83 -21.03 -3.26
C ASP A 191 0.74 -19.52 -3.47
N TRP A 192 0.09 -18.81 -2.55
CA TRP A 192 -0.03 -17.36 -2.59
C TRP A 192 1.35 -16.68 -2.54
N TYR A 193 2.21 -17.02 -1.57
CA TYR A 193 3.53 -16.41 -1.47
C TYR A 193 4.43 -16.69 -2.68
N SER A 194 4.33 -17.87 -3.27
CA SER A 194 5.12 -18.22 -4.47
C SER A 194 4.77 -17.30 -5.66
N MET A 195 3.51 -16.91 -5.80
CA MET A 195 3.06 -15.98 -6.84
C MET A 195 3.36 -14.52 -6.44
N ALA A 196 3.09 -14.16 -5.18
CA ALA A 196 3.35 -12.81 -4.67
C ALA A 196 4.82 -12.39 -4.83
N GLN A 197 5.78 -13.29 -4.66
CA GLN A 197 7.22 -13.01 -4.86
C GLN A 197 7.57 -12.64 -6.30
N THR A 198 6.79 -13.07 -7.27
CA THR A 198 6.99 -12.80 -8.70
C THR A 198 6.10 -11.67 -9.24
N MET A 199 5.30 -11.00 -8.39
CA MET A 199 4.48 -9.84 -8.81
C MET A 199 5.32 -8.71 -9.42
N LYS A 200 6.54 -8.52 -8.97
CA LYS A 200 7.49 -7.55 -9.53
C LYS A 200 7.82 -7.79 -11.01
N ASP A 201 7.59 -9.00 -11.50
CA ASP A 201 7.87 -9.39 -12.88
C ASP A 201 6.62 -9.24 -13.78
N VAL A 202 5.47 -8.88 -13.20
CA VAL A 202 4.26 -8.50 -13.95
C VAL A 202 4.49 -7.15 -14.62
N ARG A 203 4.18 -7.07 -15.92
CA ARG A 203 4.31 -5.84 -16.71
C ARG A 203 2.96 -5.41 -17.26
N PHE A 204 2.72 -4.12 -17.24
CA PHE A 204 1.53 -3.49 -17.82
C PHE A 204 1.92 -2.78 -19.10
N VAL A 205 1.34 -3.21 -20.21
CA VAL A 205 1.53 -2.60 -21.53
C VAL A 205 0.25 -1.84 -21.87
N ILE A 206 0.36 -0.52 -22.01
CA ILE A 206 -0.76 0.35 -22.35
C ILE A 206 -0.74 0.54 -23.85
N SER A 207 -1.88 0.37 -24.53
CA SER A 207 -1.98 0.55 -25.98
C SER A 207 -1.84 2.04 -26.35
N ASP A 208 -1.09 2.32 -27.41
CA ASP A 208 -0.85 3.70 -27.92
C ASP A 208 -2.14 4.45 -28.28
N ALA A 209 -3.26 3.76 -28.40
CA ALA A 209 -4.56 4.38 -28.69
C ALA A 209 -5.17 5.15 -27.51
N LEU A 210 -4.60 4.98 -26.30
CA LEU A 210 -5.07 5.60 -25.05
C LEU A 210 -4.02 6.52 -24.40
N ALA A 211 -2.82 6.60 -24.96
CA ALA A 211 -1.72 7.40 -24.45
C ALA A 211 -1.71 8.85 -25.00
#